data_148e7abec4a24565b4435e03f5b9724e
#
_entry.id   148e7abec4a24565b4435e03f5b9724e
#
_cell.length_a   1.000
_cell.length_b   1.000
_cell.length_c   1.000
_cell.angle_alpha   90.00
_cell.angle_beta   90.00
_cell.angle_gamma   90.00
#
_symmetry.space_group_name_H-M   'P 1'
#
loop_
_entity.id
_entity.type
_entity.pdbx_description
1 polymer ?
#
loop_
_entity_poly.entity_id
_entity_poly.type
_entity_poly.pdbx_seq_one_letter_code
_entity_poly.pdbx_strand_id
1 'polypeptide(L)'
;YLDVDGRLQQIEIAQAQAAEAPPVAVADLVDDSTASTLIPRLPPVMGSDQDNYQVAFDLLRNQRYAESAEAFQQFLTVFPSSPLADNAQYWLAETFYVQRQFTTALPTFESVVDQYPDSIKLPDALLKIGFCNYELQQWDAAREALLRVSREFPDTTPARLALQRLQRMDQEQL
;
A
#
# COMPACT_ATOMS: atom_id res chain seq x y z
N TYR A 1 18.68 -0.14 -1.45
CA TYR A 1 17.26 0.31 -1.58
C TYR A 1 16.52 -0.47 -2.67
N LEU A 2 17.12 -0.68 -3.85
CA LEU A 2 16.50 -1.40 -4.99
C LEU A 2 16.19 -2.89 -4.71
N ASP A 3 16.91 -3.54 -3.81
CA ASP A 3 16.75 -4.97 -3.52
C ASP A 3 15.53 -5.27 -2.62
N VAL A 4 15.10 -4.31 -1.80
CA VAL A 4 13.97 -4.46 -0.89
C VAL A 4 12.65 -4.25 -1.63
N ASP A 5 12.58 -3.29 -2.54
CA ASP A 5 11.41 -3.04 -3.39
C ASP A 5 11.12 -4.27 -4.28
N GLY A 6 12.15 -4.90 -4.84
CA GLY A 6 12.00 -6.11 -5.65
C GLY A 6 11.49 -7.33 -4.86
N ARG A 7 11.91 -7.48 -3.60
CA ARG A 7 11.46 -8.58 -2.73
C ARG A 7 10.02 -8.39 -2.24
N LEU A 8 9.62 -7.14 -1.95
CA LEU A 8 8.24 -6.84 -1.57
C LEU A 8 7.29 -7.00 -2.76
N GLN A 9 7.66 -6.60 -3.96
CA GLN A 9 6.88 -6.88 -5.17
C GLN A 9 6.71 -8.39 -5.42
N GLN A 10 7.72 -9.22 -5.11
CA GLN A 10 7.59 -10.67 -5.22
C GLN A 10 6.63 -11.26 -4.16
N ILE A 11 6.61 -10.69 -2.95
CA ILE A 11 5.66 -11.09 -1.90
C ILE A 11 4.24 -10.69 -2.31
N GLU A 12 4.04 -9.53 -2.91
CA GLU A 12 2.74 -9.07 -3.41
C GLU A 12 2.22 -9.94 -4.55
N ILE A 13 3.09 -10.33 -5.49
CA ILE A 13 2.72 -11.25 -6.58
C ILE A 13 2.32 -12.61 -5.99
N ALA A 14 3.05 -13.11 -4.99
CA ALA A 14 2.73 -14.36 -4.32
C ALA A 14 1.42 -14.28 -3.51
N GLN A 15 1.14 -13.14 -2.87
CA GLN A 15 -0.11 -12.92 -2.13
C GLN A 15 -1.32 -12.75 -3.07
N ALA A 16 -1.14 -12.07 -4.20
CA ALA A 16 -2.19 -11.95 -5.23
C ALA A 16 -2.55 -13.31 -5.84
N GLN A 17 -1.57 -14.22 -5.94
CA GLN A 17 -1.79 -15.60 -6.39
C GLN A 17 -2.40 -16.49 -5.30
N ALA A 18 -2.11 -16.23 -4.02
CA ALA A 18 -2.68 -16.97 -2.88
C ALA A 18 -4.14 -16.57 -2.56
N ALA A 19 -4.58 -15.38 -3.00
CA ALA A 19 -5.98 -14.94 -2.85
C ALA A 19 -6.98 -15.71 -3.73
N GLU A 20 -6.52 -16.60 -4.61
CA GLU A 20 -7.34 -17.50 -5.42
C GLU A 20 -7.74 -18.82 -4.71
N ALA A 21 -7.32 -19.03 -3.45
CA ALA A 21 -7.73 -20.21 -2.69
C ALA A 21 -9.05 -19.96 -1.92
N PRO A 22 -10.01 -20.92 -1.90
CA PRO A 22 -11.30 -20.73 -1.24
C PRO A 22 -11.13 -20.63 0.29
N PRO A 23 -12.03 -19.88 0.97
CA PRO A 23 -11.90 -19.64 2.41
C PRO A 23 -12.09 -20.92 3.22
N VAL A 24 -11.10 -21.30 3.98
CA VAL A 24 -11.27 -22.28 5.05
C VAL A 24 -11.90 -21.58 6.25
N ALA A 25 -13.11 -22.02 6.57
CA ALA A 25 -13.83 -21.58 7.75
C ALA A 25 -13.06 -21.98 9.02
N VAL A 26 -12.73 -21.02 9.86
CA VAL A 26 -12.33 -21.27 11.25
C VAL A 26 -13.42 -20.71 12.16
N ALA A 27 -14.02 -21.64 12.89
CA ALA A 27 -15.08 -21.39 13.84
C ALA A 27 -14.53 -20.74 15.12
N ASP A 28 -15.43 -19.95 15.73
CA ASP A 28 -15.41 -19.33 17.04
C ASP A 28 -14.54 -19.96 18.12
N LEU A 29 -13.73 -19.15 18.78
CA LEU A 29 -13.52 -19.24 20.22
C LEU A 29 -13.50 -17.83 20.81
N VAL A 30 -14.63 -17.47 21.39
CA VAL A 30 -14.77 -16.33 22.30
C VAL A 30 -14.13 -16.72 23.62
N ASP A 31 -13.15 -16.01 24.11
CA ASP A 31 -12.86 -15.95 25.52
C ASP A 31 -12.63 -14.51 25.98
N ASP A 32 -13.49 -14.12 26.90
CA ASP A 32 -13.55 -12.84 27.59
C ASP A 32 -12.52 -12.86 28.72
N SER A 33 -11.55 -11.99 28.68
CA SER A 33 -10.89 -11.50 29.90
C SER A 33 -10.03 -10.27 29.64
N THR A 34 -10.52 -9.10 30.12
CA THR A 34 -9.74 -7.97 30.65
C THR A 34 -8.32 -7.80 30.11
N ALA A 35 -8.19 -7.33 28.88
CA ALA A 35 -6.95 -6.75 28.42
C ALA A 35 -7.02 -5.23 28.62
N SER A 36 -6.39 -4.79 29.70
CA SER A 36 -5.90 -3.42 29.80
C SER A 36 -5.19 -3.08 28.50
N THR A 37 -5.75 -2.17 27.73
CA THR A 37 -5.22 -1.69 26.46
C THR A 37 -3.84 -1.07 26.69
N LEU A 38 -2.82 -1.88 26.64
CA LEU A 38 -1.47 -1.42 26.34
C LEU A 38 -1.48 -1.03 24.86
N ILE A 39 -1.92 0.19 24.58
CA ILE A 39 -1.65 0.80 23.28
C ILE A 39 -0.13 0.78 23.14
N PRO A 40 0.44 0.07 22.15
CA PRO A 40 1.87 0.13 21.90
C PRO A 40 2.21 1.58 21.60
N ARG A 41 2.83 2.26 22.54
CA ARG A 41 3.21 3.65 22.35
C ARG A 41 4.34 3.66 21.36
N LEU A 42 4.13 4.29 20.20
CA LEU A 42 5.20 4.51 19.23
C LEU A 42 6.42 5.11 19.95
N PRO A 43 7.62 4.70 19.57
CA PRO A 43 8.81 5.35 20.05
C PRO A 43 8.73 6.85 19.71
N PRO A 44 9.11 7.74 20.63
CA PRO A 44 9.12 9.16 20.35
C PRO A 44 9.99 9.43 19.12
N VAL A 45 9.56 10.38 18.26
CA VAL A 45 10.36 10.82 17.12
C VAL A 45 11.70 11.31 17.66
N MET A 46 12.76 10.58 17.38
CA MET A 46 14.13 10.89 17.79
C MET A 46 15.06 10.68 16.59
N GLY A 47 16.00 11.61 16.43
CA GLY A 47 16.99 11.50 15.37
C GLY A 47 16.55 12.11 14.04
N SER A 48 17.14 11.64 12.96
CA SER A 48 16.92 12.14 11.61
C SER A 48 15.59 11.63 10.99
N ASP A 49 15.17 12.25 9.90
CA ASP A 49 14.08 11.76 9.04
C ASP A 49 14.36 10.32 8.56
N GLN A 50 15.60 10.02 8.20
CA GLN A 50 16.01 8.69 7.77
C GLN A 50 15.83 7.64 8.88
N ASP A 51 16.15 7.95 10.13
CA ASP A 51 15.98 7.02 11.26
C ASP A 51 14.49 6.71 11.51
N ASN A 52 13.66 7.74 11.49
CA ASN A 52 12.21 7.59 11.70
C ASN A 52 11.53 6.84 10.53
N TYR A 53 11.94 7.11 9.29
CA TYR A 53 11.48 6.36 8.13
C TYR A 53 11.86 4.88 8.25
N GLN A 54 13.09 4.58 8.65
CA GLN A 54 13.55 3.20 8.81
C GLN A 54 12.77 2.45 9.88
N VAL A 55 12.45 3.09 11.00
CA VAL A 55 11.60 2.51 12.05
C VAL A 55 10.20 2.16 11.50
N ALA A 56 9.56 3.09 10.78
CA ALA A 56 8.25 2.86 10.19
C ALA A 56 8.27 1.68 9.18
N PHE A 57 9.32 1.63 8.36
CA PHE A 57 9.50 0.60 7.35
C PHE A 57 9.81 -0.78 7.96
N ASP A 58 10.60 -0.84 9.03
CA ASP A 58 10.87 -2.10 9.74
C ASP A 58 9.62 -2.65 10.43
N LEU A 59 8.75 -1.78 10.94
CA LEU A 59 7.44 -2.18 11.45
C LEU A 59 6.58 -2.84 10.35
N LEU A 60 6.56 -2.26 9.14
CA LEU A 60 5.86 -2.84 7.99
C LEU A 60 6.41 -4.22 7.63
N ARG A 61 7.73 -4.35 7.52
CA ARG A 61 8.41 -5.62 7.21
C ARG A 61 8.14 -6.71 8.25
N ASN A 62 7.96 -6.32 9.50
CA ASN A 62 7.63 -7.22 10.61
C ASN A 62 6.12 -7.43 10.75
N GLN A 63 5.30 -7.01 9.78
CA GLN A 63 3.84 -7.15 9.75
C GLN A 63 3.13 -6.45 10.93
N ARG A 64 3.80 -5.51 11.59
CA ARG A 64 3.22 -4.65 12.62
C ARG A 64 2.50 -3.47 11.97
N TYR A 65 1.45 -3.79 11.20
CA TYR A 65 0.83 -2.84 10.28
C TYR A 65 0.23 -1.60 10.96
N ALA A 66 -0.47 -1.77 12.07
CA ALA A 66 -1.06 -0.64 12.79
C ALA A 66 0.02 0.35 13.26
N GLU A 67 1.09 -0.16 13.85
CA GLU A 67 2.20 0.64 14.33
C GLU A 67 3.00 1.27 13.18
N SER A 68 3.14 0.55 12.07
CA SER A 68 3.77 1.09 10.86
C SER A 68 2.97 2.28 10.30
N ALA A 69 1.64 2.15 10.20
CA ALA A 69 0.78 3.24 9.74
C ALA A 69 0.92 4.48 10.63
N GLU A 70 0.87 4.32 11.95
CA GLU A 70 1.08 5.41 12.89
C GLU A 70 2.47 6.05 12.74
N ALA A 71 3.52 5.23 12.57
CA ALA A 71 4.89 5.71 12.42
C ALA A 71 5.08 6.50 11.11
N PHE A 72 4.51 6.04 9.99
CA PHE A 72 4.54 6.79 8.72
C PHE A 72 3.73 8.08 8.80
N GLN A 73 2.56 8.09 9.45
CA GLN A 73 1.77 9.30 9.67
C GLN A 73 2.54 10.31 10.52
N GLN A 74 3.20 9.85 11.58
CA GLN A 74 4.04 10.69 12.41
C GLN A 74 5.23 11.25 11.61
N PHE A 75 5.88 10.42 10.80
CA PHE A 75 6.95 10.85 9.91
C PHE A 75 6.50 11.99 8.99
N LEU A 76 5.39 11.82 8.29
CA LEU A 76 4.85 12.82 7.36
C LEU A 76 4.46 14.13 8.05
N THR A 77 4.03 14.05 9.31
CA THR A 77 3.70 15.22 10.13
C THR A 77 4.95 16.00 10.56
N VAL A 78 6.00 15.28 10.97
CA VAL A 78 7.21 15.91 11.53
C VAL A 78 8.20 16.30 10.43
N PHE A 79 8.26 15.55 9.34
CA PHE A 79 9.21 15.74 8.24
C PHE A 79 8.52 15.94 6.88
N PRO A 80 7.57 16.88 6.73
CA PRO A 80 6.80 17.03 5.49
C PRO A 80 7.63 17.40 4.28
N SER A 81 8.81 17.99 4.48
CA SER A 81 9.75 18.39 3.43
C SER A 81 10.92 17.42 3.25
N SER A 82 10.88 16.26 3.88
CA SER A 82 11.91 15.25 3.69
C SER A 82 11.91 14.72 2.25
N PRO A 83 13.08 14.44 1.68
CA PRO A 83 13.18 13.74 0.40
C PRO A 83 12.63 12.30 0.43
N LEU A 84 12.21 11.81 1.60
CA LEU A 84 11.59 10.51 1.80
C LEU A 84 10.06 10.62 1.97
N ALA A 85 9.49 11.83 1.91
CA ALA A 85 8.07 12.04 2.20
C ALA A 85 7.16 11.36 1.17
N ASP A 86 7.52 11.38 -0.09
CA ASP A 86 6.79 10.68 -1.16
C ASP A 86 6.80 9.15 -0.95
N ASN A 87 7.96 8.59 -0.62
CA ASN A 87 8.09 7.18 -0.26
C ASN A 87 7.30 6.83 0.99
N ALA A 88 7.35 7.67 2.03
CA ALA A 88 6.62 7.45 3.27
C ALA A 88 5.09 7.47 3.03
N GLN A 89 4.60 8.39 2.19
CA GLN A 89 3.20 8.46 1.79
C GLN A 89 2.77 7.19 1.03
N TYR A 90 3.60 6.71 0.11
CA TYR A 90 3.35 5.47 -0.61
C TYR A 90 3.29 4.26 0.34
N TRP A 91 4.26 4.10 1.24
CA TRP A 91 4.28 2.97 2.17
C TRP A 91 3.18 3.01 3.23
N LEU A 92 2.74 4.21 3.62
CA LEU A 92 1.53 4.36 4.43
C LEU A 92 0.31 3.77 3.72
N ALA A 93 0.14 4.09 2.43
CA ALA A 93 -0.95 3.55 1.62
C ALA A 93 -0.84 2.01 1.46
N GLU A 94 0.38 1.50 1.21
CA GLU A 94 0.65 0.06 1.16
C GLU A 94 0.30 -0.64 2.47
N THR A 95 0.59 -0.01 3.60
CA THR A 95 0.26 -0.56 4.92
C THR A 95 -1.24 -0.79 5.10
N PHE A 96 -2.08 0.10 4.57
CA PHE A 96 -3.52 -0.11 4.54
C PHE A 96 -3.95 -1.14 3.48
N TYR A 97 -3.30 -1.12 2.32
CA TYR A 97 -3.61 -2.04 1.22
C TYR A 97 -3.39 -3.50 1.62
N VAL A 98 -2.26 -3.84 2.24
CA VAL A 98 -1.96 -5.22 2.67
C VAL A 98 -2.91 -5.73 3.76
N GLN A 99 -3.52 -4.82 4.52
CA GLN A 99 -4.59 -5.13 5.48
C GLN A 99 -5.97 -5.22 4.82
N ARG A 100 -6.07 -5.12 3.50
CA ARG A 100 -7.32 -5.06 2.72
C ARG A 100 -8.24 -3.89 3.11
N GLN A 101 -7.69 -2.84 3.68
CA GLN A 101 -8.41 -1.60 4.03
C GLN A 101 -8.48 -0.67 2.81
N PHE A 102 -9.08 -1.14 1.71
CA PHE A 102 -9.03 -0.46 0.42
C PHE A 102 -9.69 0.92 0.44
N THR A 103 -10.72 1.12 1.26
CA THR A 103 -11.37 2.43 1.45
C THR A 103 -10.47 3.49 2.07
N THR A 104 -9.45 3.06 2.84
CA THR A 104 -8.44 3.95 3.42
C THR A 104 -7.20 4.04 2.53
N ALA A 105 -6.80 2.91 1.94
CA ALA A 105 -5.64 2.85 1.06
C ALA A 105 -5.80 3.74 -0.18
N LEU A 106 -6.98 3.72 -0.81
CA LEU A 106 -7.27 4.46 -2.03
C LEU A 106 -6.95 5.97 -1.89
N PRO A 107 -7.58 6.74 -0.99
CA PRO A 107 -7.28 8.17 -0.86
C PRO A 107 -5.84 8.42 -0.39
N THR A 108 -5.21 7.46 0.30
CA THR A 108 -3.82 7.58 0.73
C THR A 108 -2.84 7.44 -0.45
N PHE A 109 -3.14 6.56 -1.44
CA PHE A 109 -2.41 6.50 -2.72
C PHE A 109 -2.68 7.73 -3.60
N GLU A 110 -3.92 8.22 -3.65
CA GLU A 110 -4.26 9.46 -4.38
C GLU A 110 -3.45 10.63 -3.86
N SER A 111 -3.19 10.69 -2.55
CA SER A 111 -2.30 11.71 -1.97
C SER A 111 -0.86 11.65 -2.51
N VAL A 112 -0.36 10.48 -2.93
CA VAL A 112 0.95 10.39 -3.61
C VAL A 112 0.89 11.11 -4.96
N VAL A 113 -0.18 10.87 -5.71
CA VAL A 113 -0.37 11.46 -7.05
C VAL A 113 -0.52 12.97 -6.98
N ASP A 114 -1.27 13.46 -5.99
CA ASP A 114 -1.61 14.88 -5.88
C ASP A 114 -0.49 15.71 -5.27
N GLN A 115 0.20 15.19 -4.27
CA GLN A 115 1.22 15.93 -3.52
C GLN A 115 2.64 15.72 -4.05
N TYR A 116 2.89 14.61 -4.74
CA TYR A 116 4.21 14.23 -5.22
C TYR A 116 4.20 13.81 -6.71
N PRO A 117 3.78 14.71 -7.61
CA PRO A 117 3.62 14.38 -9.04
C PRO A 117 4.92 13.99 -9.75
N ASP A 118 6.07 14.36 -9.19
CA ASP A 118 7.41 14.03 -9.71
C ASP A 118 8.04 12.82 -9.00
N SER A 119 7.30 12.13 -8.12
CA SER A 119 7.79 10.97 -7.39
C SER A 119 8.07 9.78 -8.31
N ILE A 120 9.17 9.08 -8.01
CA ILE A 120 9.47 7.79 -8.66
C ILE A 120 8.43 6.71 -8.31
N LYS A 121 7.64 6.91 -7.25
CA LYS A 121 6.54 6.02 -6.82
C LYS A 121 5.22 6.30 -7.55
N LEU A 122 5.16 7.33 -8.40
CA LEU A 122 3.93 7.69 -9.10
C LEU A 122 3.34 6.54 -9.94
N PRO A 123 4.12 5.79 -10.75
CA PRO A 123 3.57 4.66 -11.50
C PRO A 123 3.01 3.55 -10.61
N ASP A 124 3.69 3.25 -9.49
CA ASP A 124 3.26 2.25 -8.52
C ASP A 124 1.97 2.70 -7.80
N ALA A 125 1.90 3.97 -7.38
CA ALA A 125 0.72 4.53 -6.74
C ALA A 125 -0.51 4.49 -7.65
N LEU A 126 -0.36 4.87 -8.92
CA LEU A 126 -1.43 4.78 -9.91
C LEU A 126 -1.91 3.34 -10.14
N LEU A 127 -0.98 2.38 -10.21
CA LEU A 127 -1.33 0.96 -10.30
C LEU A 127 -2.16 0.52 -9.09
N LYS A 128 -1.73 0.91 -7.88
CA LYS A 128 -2.44 0.55 -6.64
C LYS A 128 -3.79 1.24 -6.51
N ILE A 129 -3.95 2.46 -7.00
CA ILE A 129 -5.26 3.12 -7.15
C ILE A 129 -6.18 2.25 -8.04
N GLY A 130 -5.67 1.77 -9.17
CA GLY A 130 -6.42 0.86 -10.02
C GLY A 130 -6.82 -0.43 -9.30
N PHE A 131 -5.94 -1.02 -8.52
CA PHE A 131 -6.22 -2.24 -7.75
C PHE A 131 -7.20 -1.97 -6.59
N CYS A 132 -7.06 -0.86 -5.86
CA CYS A 132 -8.01 -0.49 -4.81
C CYS A 132 -9.43 -0.32 -5.38
N ASN A 133 -9.56 0.41 -6.50
CA ASN A 133 -10.85 0.58 -7.17
C ASN A 133 -11.43 -0.76 -7.64
N TYR A 134 -10.60 -1.67 -8.15
CA TYR A 134 -11.02 -3.01 -8.53
C TYR A 134 -11.58 -3.79 -7.33
N GLU A 135 -10.87 -3.82 -6.21
CA GLU A 135 -11.32 -4.49 -4.98
C GLU A 135 -12.60 -3.86 -4.39
N LEU A 136 -12.80 -2.56 -4.60
CA LEU A 136 -14.01 -1.82 -4.22
C LEU A 136 -15.14 -1.94 -5.26
N GLN A 137 -14.95 -2.73 -6.33
CA GLN A 137 -15.91 -2.92 -7.43
C GLN A 137 -16.26 -1.62 -8.17
N GLN A 138 -15.36 -0.66 -8.15
CA GLN A 138 -15.45 0.60 -8.88
C GLN A 138 -14.78 0.45 -10.25
N TRP A 139 -15.43 -0.34 -11.13
CA TRP A 139 -14.82 -0.86 -12.37
C TRP A 139 -14.32 0.23 -13.31
N ASP A 140 -15.11 1.28 -13.52
CA ASP A 140 -14.76 2.38 -14.42
C ASP A 140 -13.52 3.13 -13.89
N ALA A 141 -13.47 3.45 -12.60
CA ALA A 141 -12.34 4.10 -11.97
C ALA A 141 -11.09 3.21 -11.96
N ALA A 142 -11.27 1.90 -11.73
CA ALA A 142 -10.17 0.94 -11.82
C ALA A 142 -9.57 0.95 -13.23
N ARG A 143 -10.40 0.85 -14.26
CA ARG A 143 -9.99 0.86 -15.66
C ARG A 143 -9.29 2.16 -16.04
N GLU A 144 -9.82 3.30 -15.62
CA GLU A 144 -9.22 4.61 -15.88
C GLU A 144 -7.80 4.72 -15.28
N ALA A 145 -7.64 4.36 -14.01
CA ALA A 145 -6.34 4.40 -13.34
C ALA A 145 -5.32 3.46 -14.02
N LEU A 146 -5.72 2.23 -14.33
CA LEU A 146 -4.84 1.23 -14.99
C LEU A 146 -4.45 1.66 -16.41
N LEU A 147 -5.37 2.25 -17.17
CA LEU A 147 -5.08 2.83 -18.50
C LEU A 147 -4.13 4.02 -18.40
N ARG A 148 -4.27 4.84 -17.35
CA ARG A 148 -3.37 5.96 -17.10
C ARG A 148 -1.94 5.49 -16.90
N VAL A 149 -1.72 4.49 -16.03
CA VAL A 149 -0.38 3.89 -15.82
C VAL A 149 0.23 3.43 -17.13
N SER A 150 -0.51 2.67 -17.94
CA SER A 150 0.01 2.09 -19.18
C SER A 150 0.33 3.14 -20.25
N ARG A 151 -0.35 4.29 -20.23
CA ARG A 151 -0.12 5.38 -21.18
C ARG A 151 1.02 6.33 -20.76
N GLU A 152 1.05 6.68 -19.48
CA GLU A 152 2.03 7.64 -18.97
C GLU A 152 3.40 7.01 -18.68
N PHE A 153 3.42 5.70 -18.35
CA PHE A 153 4.64 4.98 -17.94
C PHE A 153 4.82 3.63 -18.67
N PRO A 154 4.78 3.58 -20.01
CA PRO A 154 4.62 2.33 -20.81
C PRO A 154 5.72 1.29 -20.57
N ASP A 155 6.96 1.71 -20.26
CA ASP A 155 8.11 0.83 -20.14
C ASP A 155 8.36 0.34 -18.70
N THR A 156 7.40 0.56 -17.79
CA THR A 156 7.54 0.22 -16.38
C THR A 156 6.89 -1.12 -16.03
N THR A 157 7.34 -1.72 -14.93
CA THR A 157 6.67 -2.90 -14.35
C THR A 157 5.22 -2.62 -13.96
N PRO A 158 4.87 -1.49 -13.32
CA PRO A 158 3.48 -1.11 -13.07
C PRO A 158 2.61 -1.10 -14.32
N ALA A 159 3.11 -0.59 -15.45
CA ALA A 159 2.36 -0.59 -16.71
C ALA A 159 2.05 -1.99 -17.22
N ARG A 160 3.01 -2.91 -17.14
CA ARG A 160 2.76 -4.32 -17.51
C ARG A 160 1.71 -4.98 -16.62
N LEU A 161 1.76 -4.74 -15.32
CA LEU A 161 0.79 -5.27 -14.36
C LEU A 161 -0.61 -4.64 -14.60
N ALA A 162 -0.66 -3.35 -14.92
CA ALA A 162 -1.89 -2.66 -15.28
C ALA A 162 -2.55 -3.29 -16.52
N LEU A 163 -1.77 -3.55 -17.57
CA LEU A 163 -2.29 -4.21 -18.79
C LEU A 163 -2.79 -5.63 -18.52
N GLN A 164 -2.10 -6.39 -17.67
CA GLN A 164 -2.56 -7.72 -17.28
C GLN A 164 -3.89 -7.65 -16.51
N ARG A 165 -4.04 -6.68 -15.61
CA ARG A 165 -5.32 -6.51 -14.89
C ARG A 165 -6.45 -6.06 -15.83
N LEU A 166 -6.19 -5.15 -16.75
CA LEU A 166 -7.16 -4.72 -17.76
C LEU A 166 -7.64 -5.90 -18.62
N GLN A 167 -6.72 -6.74 -19.08
CA GLN A 167 -7.06 -7.93 -19.84
C GLN A 167 -7.94 -8.90 -19.03
N ARG A 168 -7.67 -9.05 -17.74
CA ARG A 168 -8.50 -9.87 -16.84
C ARG A 168 -9.89 -9.26 -16.68
N MET A 169 -10.01 -7.95 -16.49
CA MET A 169 -11.30 -7.25 -16.40
C MET A 169 -12.13 -7.43 -17.68
N ASP A 170 -11.47 -7.42 -18.86
CA ASP A 170 -12.15 -7.67 -20.13
C ASP A 170 -12.70 -9.11 -20.24
N GLN A 171 -11.96 -10.10 -19.72
CA GLN A 171 -12.39 -11.50 -19.66
C GLN A 171 -13.56 -11.70 -18.67
N GLU A 172 -13.57 -10.97 -17.59
CA GLU A 172 -14.61 -10.97 -16.56
C GLU A 172 -15.83 -10.11 -16.95
N GLN A 173 -15.78 -9.39 -18.06
CA GLN A 173 -16.81 -8.47 -18.58
C GLN A 173 -17.14 -7.32 -17.61
N LEU A 174 -16.13 -6.81 -16.90
CA LEU A 174 -16.20 -5.73 -15.92
C LEU A 174 -15.84 -4.37 -16.52
#